data_3b95cb34a7de4b6540cec0186faef81d
#
_entry.id   3b95cb34a7de4b6540cec0186faef81d
#
_cell.length_a   1.000
_cell.length_b   1.000
_cell.length_c   1.000
_cell.angle_alpha   90.00
_cell.angle_beta   90.00
_cell.angle_gamma   90.00
#
_symmetry.space_group_name_H-M   'P 1'
#
loop_
_entity.id
_entity.type
_entity.pdbx_description
1 polymer ?
#
loop_
_entity_poly.entity_id
_entity_poly.type
_entity_poly.pdbx_seq_one_letter_code
_entity_poly.pdbx_strand_id
1 'polypeptide(L)'
;MPKAYSHESSAIPETYLAPLYWKAMESLRPDAMIKDEKAVVLVRQMHLDFSSVRQIKMNELLQAMRIIFTREMDRYVRDFISRHPEAVVVHIGCGLDSRFERVAERNSQVEWYDLDLPEVIELRRKLIGDEHERYHLLACSVLEPSWLDTVKVHTQRPFLFLAETVFVYFTEAQVRSLVLTLRDHFPGAELLFDGWRPFEIWLGNRYLSNSPYAGLMQWGFWHG
;
A
#
# COMPACT_ATOMS: atom_id res chain seq x y z
N MET A 1 5.52 16.81 -14.73
CA MET A 1 6.44 15.84 -14.09
C MET A 1 6.37 16.10 -12.60
N PRO A 2 5.98 15.11 -11.75
CA PRO A 2 6.10 15.28 -10.31
C PRO A 2 7.58 15.50 -10.01
N LYS A 3 7.89 16.48 -9.14
CA LYS A 3 9.26 16.75 -8.70
C LYS A 3 9.83 15.47 -8.09
N ALA A 4 10.92 14.97 -8.69
CA ALA A 4 11.71 13.92 -8.10
C ALA A 4 12.11 14.37 -6.67
N TYR A 5 11.90 13.52 -5.68
CA TYR A 5 12.34 13.74 -4.32
C TYR A 5 13.86 13.93 -4.33
N SER A 6 14.32 15.11 -3.92
CA SER A 6 15.75 15.36 -3.78
C SER A 6 16.28 14.61 -2.56
N HIS A 7 17.42 13.94 -2.71
CA HIS A 7 18.11 13.09 -1.73
C HIS A 7 18.57 13.74 -0.41
N GLU A 8 18.12 14.96 -0.07
CA GLU A 8 18.67 15.71 1.07
C GLU A 8 17.78 15.81 2.30
N SER A 9 16.64 15.13 2.36
CA SER A 9 15.80 15.10 3.55
C SER A 9 15.80 13.70 4.17
N SER A 10 16.45 13.56 5.32
CA SER A 10 16.45 12.33 6.15
C SER A 10 15.10 12.02 6.81
N ALA A 11 14.02 12.70 6.42
CA ALA A 11 12.69 12.55 6.98
C ALA A 11 11.87 11.58 6.10
N ILE A 12 11.34 10.55 6.73
CA ILE A 12 10.38 9.63 6.08
C ILE A 12 9.11 10.41 5.74
N PRO A 13 8.62 10.35 4.49
CA PRO A 13 7.43 11.08 4.08
C PRO A 13 6.21 10.73 4.96
N GLU A 14 5.45 11.75 5.35
CA GLU A 14 4.24 11.60 6.17
C GLU A 14 3.19 10.67 5.54
N THR A 15 3.17 10.58 4.21
CA THR A 15 2.30 9.67 3.46
C THR A 15 2.52 8.19 3.82
N TYR A 16 3.72 7.81 4.24
CA TYR A 16 4.03 6.45 4.73
C TYR A 16 3.83 6.34 6.25
N LEU A 17 4.12 7.40 6.99
CA LEU A 17 4.05 7.41 8.45
C LEU A 17 2.61 7.42 8.97
N ALA A 18 1.73 8.17 8.31
CA ALA A 18 0.35 8.31 8.77
C ALA A 18 -0.42 6.98 8.77
N PRO A 19 -0.44 6.19 7.68
CA PRO A 19 -1.09 4.87 7.68
C PRO A 19 -0.49 3.90 8.70
N LEU A 20 0.84 3.91 8.87
CA LEU A 20 1.54 3.10 9.85
C LEU A 20 1.10 3.47 11.27
N TYR A 21 1.11 4.77 11.60
CA TYR A 21 0.72 5.27 12.91
C TYR A 21 -0.73 4.93 13.25
N TRP A 22 -1.67 5.13 12.32
CA TRP A 22 -3.08 4.84 12.56
C TRP A 22 -3.32 3.35 12.79
N LYS A 23 -2.69 2.47 12.02
CA LYS A 23 -2.77 1.02 12.23
C LYS A 23 -2.20 0.61 13.59
N ALA A 24 -1.09 1.21 14.00
CA ALA A 24 -0.49 0.96 15.31
C ALA A 24 -1.42 1.42 16.45
N MET A 25 -1.98 2.64 16.36
CA MET A 25 -2.89 3.16 17.39
C MET A 25 -4.19 2.37 17.47
N GLU A 26 -4.75 1.99 16.34
CA GLU A 26 -5.93 1.11 16.28
C GLU A 26 -5.64 -0.23 16.96
N SER A 27 -4.48 -0.83 16.67
CA SER A 27 -4.11 -2.14 17.21
C SER A 27 -3.97 -2.17 18.74
N LEU A 28 -3.75 -1.03 19.36
CA LEU A 28 -3.64 -0.89 20.83
C LEU A 28 -5.00 -0.79 21.53
N ARG A 29 -6.09 -0.62 20.78
CA ARG A 29 -7.45 -0.52 21.34
C ARG A 29 -7.93 -1.89 21.79
N PRO A 30 -8.71 -1.97 22.89
CA PRO A 30 -9.34 -3.22 23.32
C PRO A 30 -10.30 -3.79 22.27
N ASP A 31 -11.01 -2.91 21.56
CA ASP A 31 -12.01 -3.19 20.53
C ASP A 31 -11.48 -3.00 19.09
N ALA A 32 -10.16 -3.19 18.89
CA ALA A 32 -9.49 -2.94 17.63
C ALA A 32 -10.11 -3.70 16.45
N MET A 33 -10.41 -2.97 15.38
CA MET A 33 -10.92 -3.52 14.11
C MET A 33 -9.86 -4.30 13.33
N ILE A 34 -8.57 -3.95 13.52
CA ILE A 34 -7.42 -4.69 12.99
C ILE A 34 -6.37 -4.86 14.10
N LYS A 35 -5.56 -5.91 13.97
CA LYS A 35 -4.37 -6.13 14.82
C LYS A 35 -3.14 -6.16 13.94
N ASP A 36 -2.31 -5.15 14.06
CA ASP A 36 -1.04 -4.97 13.36
C ASP A 36 0.09 -4.83 14.39
N GLU A 37 0.54 -5.95 14.91
CA GLU A 37 1.59 -5.98 15.95
C GLU A 37 2.91 -5.41 15.41
N LYS A 38 3.21 -5.64 14.13
CA LYS A 38 4.40 -5.11 13.49
C LYS A 38 4.38 -3.58 13.44
N ALA A 39 3.24 -2.99 13.06
CA ALA A 39 3.08 -1.53 13.09
C ALA A 39 3.30 -0.94 14.49
N VAL A 40 2.79 -1.61 15.55
CA VAL A 40 3.01 -1.19 16.94
C VAL A 40 4.50 -1.21 17.31
N VAL A 41 5.21 -2.29 16.94
CA VAL A 41 6.65 -2.41 17.18
C VAL A 41 7.42 -1.32 16.43
N LEU A 42 7.12 -1.12 15.15
CA LEU A 42 7.78 -0.11 14.32
C LEU A 42 7.61 1.30 14.89
N VAL A 43 6.38 1.69 15.22
CA VAL A 43 6.10 3.03 15.79
C VAL A 43 6.85 3.26 17.10
N ARG A 44 7.02 2.21 17.93
CA ARG A 44 7.79 2.29 19.17
C ARG A 44 9.29 2.39 18.94
N GLN A 45 9.82 1.67 17.94
CA GLN A 45 11.26 1.60 17.66
C GLN A 45 11.78 2.80 16.89
N MET A 46 10.95 3.39 16.02
CA MET A 46 11.41 4.44 15.11
C MET A 46 11.79 5.74 15.80
N HIS A 47 11.44 5.95 17.09
CA HIS A 47 11.67 7.21 17.82
C HIS A 47 11.32 8.47 17.00
N LEU A 48 10.43 8.33 16.02
CA LEU A 48 10.04 9.40 15.12
C LEU A 48 9.11 10.39 15.82
N ASP A 49 9.26 11.63 15.44
CA ASP A 49 8.28 12.64 15.80
C ASP A 49 7.01 12.47 14.96
N PHE A 50 6.01 11.82 15.54
CA PHE A 50 4.67 11.71 14.95
C PHE A 50 3.81 12.96 15.25
N SER A 51 4.39 14.08 15.68
CA SER A 51 3.64 15.30 16.00
C SER A 51 2.92 15.84 14.76
N SER A 52 3.57 15.80 13.59
CA SER A 52 2.95 16.19 12.32
C SER A 52 1.79 15.27 11.97
N VAL A 53 1.95 13.95 12.11
CA VAL A 53 0.88 12.97 11.88
C VAL A 53 -0.29 13.18 12.85
N ARG A 54 -0.01 13.48 14.14
CA ARG A 54 -1.04 13.81 15.13
C ARG A 54 -1.73 15.15 14.86
N GLN A 55 -1.01 16.08 14.22
CA GLN A 55 -1.57 17.39 13.79
C GLN A 55 -2.40 17.27 12.51
N ILE A 56 -2.24 16.20 11.72
CA ILE A 56 -3.22 15.87 10.70
C ILE A 56 -4.53 15.59 11.46
N LYS A 57 -5.29 16.66 11.72
CA LYS A 57 -6.63 16.60 12.30
C LYS A 57 -7.59 15.93 11.32
N MET A 58 -7.25 14.72 10.91
CA MET A 58 -8.19 13.88 10.22
C MET A 58 -9.27 13.52 11.25
N ASN A 59 -10.49 13.86 10.94
CA ASN A 59 -11.65 13.50 11.74
C ASN A 59 -11.55 12.00 12.09
N GLU A 60 -11.81 11.63 13.33
CA GLU A 60 -11.83 10.24 13.81
C GLU A 60 -12.63 9.32 12.88
N LEU A 61 -13.70 9.85 12.29
CA LEU A 61 -14.48 9.13 11.29
C LEU A 61 -13.65 8.74 10.05
N LEU A 62 -12.85 9.65 9.52
CA LEU A 62 -12.00 9.36 8.35
C LEU A 62 -10.89 8.35 8.70
N GLN A 63 -10.33 8.43 9.91
CA GLN A 63 -9.37 7.42 10.38
C GLN A 63 -10.04 6.04 10.49
N ALA A 64 -11.22 5.99 11.11
CA ALA A 64 -12.00 4.75 11.22
C ALA A 64 -12.35 4.17 9.85
N MET A 65 -12.75 5.01 8.88
CA MET A 65 -13.00 4.58 7.50
C MET A 65 -11.74 3.96 6.87
N ARG A 66 -10.56 4.56 7.04
CA ARG A 66 -9.29 4.01 6.52
C ARG A 66 -9.00 2.64 7.12
N ILE A 67 -9.16 2.49 8.43
CA ILE A 67 -8.99 1.21 9.11
C ILE A 67 -10.00 0.16 8.61
N ILE A 68 -11.26 0.55 8.39
CA ILE A 68 -12.27 -0.33 7.80
C ILE A 68 -11.85 -0.79 6.39
N PHE A 69 -11.37 0.12 5.54
CA PHE A 69 -10.87 -0.27 4.21
C PHE A 69 -9.70 -1.26 4.31
N THR A 70 -8.70 -0.97 5.14
CA THR A 70 -7.58 -1.88 5.38
C THR A 70 -8.09 -3.26 5.83
N ARG A 71 -9.03 -3.32 6.77
CA ARG A 71 -9.64 -4.56 7.26
C ARG A 71 -10.33 -5.35 6.15
N GLU A 72 -11.13 -4.67 5.33
CA GLU A 72 -11.87 -5.34 4.26
C GLU A 72 -10.91 -5.84 3.16
N MET A 73 -9.86 -5.08 2.85
CA MET A 73 -8.79 -5.55 1.96
C MET A 73 -8.07 -6.77 2.55
N ASP A 74 -7.68 -6.73 3.82
CA ASP A 74 -7.06 -7.87 4.51
C ASP A 74 -7.98 -9.11 4.49
N ARG A 75 -9.31 -8.91 4.68
CA ARG A 75 -10.28 -10.00 4.58
C ARG A 75 -10.31 -10.59 3.19
N TYR A 76 -10.38 -9.75 2.17
CA TYR A 76 -10.39 -10.21 0.77
C TYR A 76 -9.13 -11.00 0.43
N VAL A 77 -7.95 -10.51 0.85
CA VAL A 77 -6.68 -11.21 0.62
C VAL A 77 -6.67 -12.57 1.31
N ARG A 78 -7.13 -12.67 2.57
CA ARG A 78 -7.24 -13.97 3.27
C ARG A 78 -8.19 -14.93 2.56
N ASP A 79 -9.34 -14.44 2.12
CA ASP A 79 -10.32 -15.24 1.37
C ASP A 79 -9.74 -15.73 0.04
N PHE A 80 -8.99 -14.87 -0.67
CA PHE A 80 -8.31 -15.24 -1.90
C PHE A 80 -7.24 -16.31 -1.66
N ILE A 81 -6.37 -16.12 -0.68
CA ILE A 81 -5.32 -17.08 -0.32
C ILE A 81 -5.93 -18.42 0.14
N SER A 82 -7.03 -18.37 0.89
CA SER A 82 -7.75 -19.59 1.31
C SER A 82 -8.27 -20.40 0.13
N ARG A 83 -8.76 -19.73 -0.92
CA ARG A 83 -9.20 -20.39 -2.16
C ARG A 83 -8.03 -20.84 -3.05
N HIS A 84 -6.90 -20.15 -2.95
CA HIS A 84 -5.73 -20.32 -3.79
C HIS A 84 -4.45 -20.35 -2.95
N PRO A 85 -4.15 -21.45 -2.23
CA PRO A 85 -3.00 -21.52 -1.32
C PRO A 85 -1.64 -21.27 -2.01
N GLU A 86 -1.54 -21.57 -3.30
CA GLU A 86 -0.32 -21.35 -4.11
C GLU A 86 -0.38 -20.04 -4.92
N ALA A 87 -1.23 -19.09 -4.56
CA ALA A 87 -1.37 -17.83 -5.28
C ALA A 87 -0.07 -17.01 -5.31
N VAL A 88 -0.04 -16.07 -6.24
CA VAL A 88 0.92 -14.98 -6.26
C VAL A 88 0.18 -13.70 -5.86
N VAL A 89 0.65 -13.02 -4.85
CA VAL A 89 0.12 -11.73 -4.41
C VAL A 89 1.15 -10.64 -4.70
N VAL A 90 0.75 -9.61 -5.42
CA VAL A 90 1.59 -8.43 -5.70
C VAL A 90 0.97 -7.22 -5.03
N HIS A 91 1.61 -6.73 -3.98
CA HIS A 91 1.20 -5.54 -3.23
C HIS A 91 1.86 -4.31 -3.82
N ILE A 92 1.12 -3.61 -4.65
CA ILE A 92 1.56 -2.40 -5.36
C ILE A 92 1.52 -1.21 -4.40
N GLY A 93 2.61 -0.44 -4.34
CA GLY A 93 2.73 0.71 -3.46
C GLY A 93 2.63 0.32 -1.98
N CYS A 94 3.38 -0.71 -1.59
CA CYS A 94 3.29 -1.32 -0.26
C CYS A 94 3.66 -0.39 0.91
N GLY A 95 4.42 0.68 0.66
CA GLY A 95 4.84 1.62 1.71
C GLY A 95 5.51 0.91 2.89
N LEU A 96 5.07 1.27 4.09
CA LEU A 96 5.46 0.61 5.35
C LEU A 96 4.34 -0.31 5.90
N ASP A 97 3.45 -0.79 5.02
CA ASP A 97 2.41 -1.72 5.44
C ASP A 97 2.99 -3.11 5.71
N SER A 98 2.65 -3.69 6.85
CA SER A 98 2.99 -5.04 7.27
C SER A 98 1.88 -6.05 6.91
N ARG A 99 1.26 -5.89 5.72
CA ARG A 99 0.13 -6.74 5.33
C ARG A 99 0.51 -8.20 5.20
N PHE A 100 1.67 -8.50 4.65
CA PHE A 100 2.16 -9.88 4.56
C PHE A 100 2.07 -10.59 5.91
N GLU A 101 2.59 -9.96 6.98
CA GLU A 101 2.59 -10.51 8.33
C GLU A 101 1.18 -10.66 8.91
N ARG A 102 0.26 -9.75 8.53
CA ARG A 102 -1.13 -9.79 9.03
C ARG A 102 -1.99 -10.86 8.36
N VAL A 103 -1.77 -11.13 7.07
CA VAL A 103 -2.71 -11.92 6.26
C VAL A 103 -2.15 -13.22 5.72
N ALA A 104 -0.83 -13.32 5.55
CA ALA A 104 -0.21 -14.55 5.09
C ALA A 104 -0.05 -15.52 6.26
N GLU A 105 -0.66 -16.68 6.16
CA GLU A 105 -0.44 -17.74 7.13
C GLU A 105 1.00 -18.26 7.02
N ARG A 106 1.62 -18.56 8.15
CA ARG A 106 3.01 -19.06 8.21
C ARG A 106 3.25 -20.31 7.35
N ASN A 107 2.21 -21.07 7.08
CA ASN A 107 2.26 -22.30 6.27
C ASN A 107 1.72 -22.10 4.85
N SER A 108 1.39 -20.87 4.42
CA SER A 108 0.89 -20.62 3.07
C SER A 108 2.00 -20.85 2.04
N GLN A 109 1.62 -21.34 0.87
CA GLN A 109 2.53 -21.47 -0.28
C GLN A 109 2.45 -20.26 -1.21
N VAL A 110 1.92 -19.17 -0.71
CA VAL A 110 1.77 -17.91 -1.43
C VAL A 110 3.15 -17.32 -1.72
N GLU A 111 3.38 -16.94 -2.96
CA GLU A 111 4.46 -16.03 -3.33
C GLU A 111 3.99 -14.60 -3.14
N TRP A 112 4.68 -13.84 -2.31
CA TRP A 112 4.31 -12.47 -2.01
C TRP A 112 5.37 -11.50 -2.51
N TYR A 113 4.93 -10.49 -3.25
CA TYR A 113 5.77 -9.42 -3.78
C TYR A 113 5.28 -8.07 -3.26
N ASP A 114 6.11 -7.41 -2.45
CA ASP A 114 5.92 -6.01 -2.08
C ASP A 114 6.65 -5.13 -3.09
N LEU A 115 5.91 -4.31 -3.84
CA LEU A 115 6.42 -3.44 -4.88
C LEU A 115 6.25 -1.98 -4.49
N ASP A 116 7.34 -1.22 -4.50
CA ASP A 116 7.35 0.23 -4.28
C ASP A 116 8.62 0.85 -4.88
N LEU A 117 8.71 2.18 -4.82
CA LEU A 117 9.89 2.92 -5.27
C LEU A 117 11.15 2.46 -4.52
N PRO A 118 12.34 2.54 -5.15
CA PRO A 118 13.58 2.01 -4.57
C PRO A 118 13.88 2.53 -3.17
N GLU A 119 13.65 3.83 -2.92
CA GLU A 119 13.86 4.45 -1.61
C GLU A 119 12.91 3.92 -0.53
N VAL A 120 11.70 3.54 -0.92
CA VAL A 120 10.70 2.95 0.00
C VAL A 120 11.09 1.52 0.34
N ILE A 121 11.49 0.75 -0.65
CA ILE A 121 11.94 -0.63 -0.46
C ILE A 121 13.21 -0.68 0.40
N GLU A 122 14.16 0.26 0.20
CA GLU A 122 15.33 0.36 1.06
C GLU A 122 14.94 0.64 2.53
N LEU A 123 14.00 1.57 2.74
CA LEU A 123 13.48 1.87 4.07
C LEU A 123 12.77 0.66 4.69
N ARG A 124 11.99 -0.05 3.88
CA ARG A 124 11.27 -1.25 4.27
C ARG A 124 12.20 -2.36 4.74
N ARG A 125 13.29 -2.62 4.01
CA ARG A 125 14.34 -3.56 4.42
C ARG A 125 14.89 -3.24 5.81
N LYS A 126 15.16 -1.96 6.06
CA LYS A 126 15.72 -1.50 7.35
C LYS A 126 14.75 -1.64 8.52
N LEU A 127 13.46 -1.43 8.29
CA LEU A 127 12.46 -1.32 9.35
C LEU A 127 11.63 -2.60 9.55
N ILE A 128 11.20 -3.22 8.48
CA ILE A 128 10.28 -4.36 8.51
C ILE A 128 11.04 -5.67 8.43
N GLY A 129 11.98 -5.78 7.53
CA GLY A 129 12.79 -6.96 7.31
C GLY A 129 13.13 -7.14 5.84
N ASP A 130 14.03 -8.08 5.59
CA ASP A 130 14.50 -8.43 4.26
C ASP A 130 13.70 -9.58 3.65
N GLU A 131 13.97 -9.88 2.41
CA GLU A 131 13.39 -10.97 1.64
C GLU A 131 13.66 -12.35 2.30
N HIS A 132 12.75 -13.25 2.09
CA HIS A 132 12.92 -14.66 2.45
C HIS A 132 12.23 -15.55 1.40
N GLU A 133 12.25 -16.87 1.56
CA GLU A 133 11.91 -17.86 0.53
C GLU A 133 10.69 -17.51 -0.36
N ARG A 134 9.63 -16.91 0.21
CA ARG A 134 8.39 -16.59 -0.51
C ARG A 134 7.92 -15.13 -0.33
N TYR A 135 8.78 -14.31 0.20
CA TYR A 135 8.52 -12.89 0.37
C TYR A 135 9.61 -12.09 -0.33
N HIS A 136 9.21 -11.30 -1.31
CA HIS A 136 10.10 -10.62 -2.23
C HIS A 136 9.84 -9.11 -2.23
N LEU A 137 10.89 -8.33 -2.44
CA LEU A 137 10.85 -6.86 -2.49
C LEU A 137 11.24 -6.37 -3.89
N LEU A 138 10.30 -5.74 -4.59
CA LEU A 138 10.51 -5.18 -5.92
C LEU A 138 10.71 -3.66 -5.84
N ALA A 139 11.95 -3.23 -6.03
CA ALA A 139 12.37 -1.84 -5.92
C ALA A 139 12.28 -1.12 -7.27
N CYS A 140 11.06 -0.79 -7.72
CA CYS A 140 10.83 -0.09 -9.00
C CYS A 140 9.46 0.60 -9.01
N SER A 141 9.27 1.50 -9.97
CA SER A 141 7.94 2.05 -10.23
C SER A 141 7.02 0.99 -10.84
N VAL A 142 5.77 0.88 -10.36
CA VAL A 142 4.76 0.01 -10.97
C VAL A 142 4.44 0.38 -12.43
N LEU A 143 4.73 1.61 -12.82
CA LEU A 143 4.56 2.10 -14.20
C LEU A 143 5.69 1.65 -15.14
N GLU A 144 6.78 1.09 -14.60
CA GLU A 144 7.87 0.51 -15.38
C GLU A 144 7.61 -0.98 -15.60
N PRO A 145 7.71 -1.50 -16.82
CA PRO A 145 7.34 -2.89 -17.10
C PRO A 145 8.35 -3.93 -16.58
N SER A 146 9.51 -3.52 -16.10
CA SER A 146 10.63 -4.41 -15.71
C SER A 146 10.26 -5.44 -14.62
N TRP A 147 9.38 -5.09 -13.66
CA TRP A 147 8.95 -5.99 -12.59
C TRP A 147 8.05 -7.14 -13.10
N LEU A 148 7.35 -6.92 -14.23
CA LEU A 148 6.45 -7.94 -14.80
C LEU A 148 7.18 -9.25 -15.09
N ASP A 149 8.41 -9.17 -15.61
CA ASP A 149 9.18 -10.37 -15.96
C ASP A 149 9.55 -11.19 -14.73
N THR A 150 9.77 -10.53 -13.59
CA THR A 150 10.06 -11.21 -12.31
C THR A 150 8.85 -12.03 -11.85
N VAL A 151 7.63 -11.48 -11.93
CA VAL A 151 6.43 -12.19 -11.43
C VAL A 151 5.84 -13.14 -12.48
N LYS A 152 6.10 -12.92 -13.77
CA LYS A 152 5.63 -13.79 -14.86
C LYS A 152 6.12 -15.23 -14.79
N VAL A 153 7.17 -15.52 -14.06
CA VAL A 153 7.65 -16.90 -13.86
C VAL A 153 6.58 -17.79 -13.20
N HIS A 154 5.56 -17.20 -12.60
CA HIS A 154 4.46 -17.86 -11.91
C HIS A 154 3.12 -17.85 -12.69
N THR A 155 3.10 -17.58 -14.00
CA THR A 155 1.85 -17.37 -14.78
C THR A 155 0.84 -18.51 -14.74
N GLN A 156 1.24 -19.70 -14.30
CA GLN A 156 0.32 -20.83 -14.12
C GLN A 156 -0.43 -20.79 -12.79
N ARG A 157 -0.11 -19.85 -11.91
CA ARG A 157 -0.70 -19.70 -10.57
C ARG A 157 -1.76 -18.59 -10.60
N PRO A 158 -2.77 -18.61 -9.72
CA PRO A 158 -3.69 -17.49 -9.55
C PRO A 158 -2.97 -16.25 -9.05
N PHE A 159 -3.30 -15.08 -9.63
CA PHE A 159 -2.73 -13.79 -9.24
C PHE A 159 -3.74 -12.90 -8.55
N LEU A 160 -3.31 -12.23 -7.48
CA LEU A 160 -3.98 -11.09 -6.89
C LEU A 160 -3.03 -9.89 -6.89
N PHE A 161 -3.41 -8.82 -7.58
CA PHE A 161 -2.79 -7.52 -7.47
C PHE A 161 -3.59 -6.69 -6.48
N LEU A 162 -2.91 -6.03 -5.54
CA LEU A 162 -3.59 -5.15 -4.60
C LEU A 162 -2.89 -3.81 -4.50
N ALA A 163 -3.67 -2.73 -4.41
CA ALA A 163 -3.18 -1.36 -4.33
C ALA A 163 -4.07 -0.56 -3.36
N GLU A 164 -3.57 -0.26 -2.16
CA GLU A 164 -4.27 0.57 -1.18
C GLU A 164 -3.72 1.98 -1.19
N THR A 165 -4.55 2.96 -1.55
CA THR A 165 -4.19 4.39 -1.61
C THR A 165 -3.02 4.68 -2.55
N VAL A 166 -2.99 4.01 -3.69
CA VAL A 166 -1.92 4.15 -4.70
C VAL A 166 -2.43 4.84 -5.96
N PHE A 167 -3.54 4.37 -6.51
CA PHE A 167 -4.04 4.87 -7.79
C PHE A 167 -4.44 6.34 -7.75
N VAL A 168 -4.77 6.85 -6.57
CA VAL A 168 -5.04 8.26 -6.34
C VAL A 168 -3.89 9.19 -6.74
N TYR A 169 -2.66 8.70 -6.78
CA TYR A 169 -1.46 9.46 -7.17
C TYR A 169 -1.15 9.42 -8.66
N PHE A 170 -1.89 8.63 -9.43
CA PHE A 170 -1.67 8.47 -10.86
C PHE A 170 -2.71 9.25 -11.67
N THR A 171 -2.37 9.56 -12.91
CA THR A 171 -3.35 10.05 -13.87
C THR A 171 -4.27 8.90 -14.33
N GLU A 172 -5.46 9.23 -14.82
CA GLU A 172 -6.38 8.24 -15.40
C GLU A 172 -5.70 7.39 -16.50
N ALA A 173 -4.91 8.04 -17.36
CA ALA A 173 -4.20 7.36 -18.43
C ALA A 173 -3.19 6.33 -17.89
N GLN A 174 -2.48 6.65 -16.80
CA GLN A 174 -1.55 5.74 -16.15
C GLN A 174 -2.27 4.54 -15.50
N VAL A 175 -3.37 4.80 -14.77
CA VAL A 175 -4.17 3.74 -14.16
C VAL A 175 -4.74 2.83 -15.24
N ARG A 176 -5.31 3.41 -16.31
CA ARG A 176 -5.84 2.64 -17.45
C ARG A 176 -4.76 1.78 -18.10
N SER A 177 -3.58 2.37 -18.36
CA SER A 177 -2.45 1.63 -18.96
C SER A 177 -2.03 0.46 -18.08
N LEU A 178 -1.89 0.68 -16.77
CA LEU A 178 -1.54 -0.37 -15.82
C LEU A 178 -2.57 -1.50 -15.81
N VAL A 179 -3.86 -1.17 -15.69
CA VAL A 179 -4.94 -2.18 -15.67
C VAL A 179 -4.96 -3.00 -16.95
N LEU A 180 -4.78 -2.37 -18.13
CA LEU A 180 -4.71 -3.09 -19.39
C LEU A 180 -3.46 -3.99 -19.46
N THR A 181 -2.32 -3.51 -18.98
CA THR A 181 -1.08 -4.30 -18.89
C THR A 181 -1.28 -5.55 -18.02
N LEU A 182 -1.88 -5.40 -16.83
CA LEU A 182 -2.17 -6.52 -15.95
C LEU A 182 -3.10 -7.54 -16.60
N ARG A 183 -4.19 -7.07 -17.23
CA ARG A 183 -5.14 -7.92 -17.95
C ARG A 183 -4.46 -8.74 -19.05
N ASP A 184 -3.59 -8.10 -19.83
CA ASP A 184 -2.99 -8.72 -21.01
C ASP A 184 -1.87 -9.71 -20.63
N HIS A 185 -1.20 -9.52 -19.50
CA HIS A 185 -0.10 -10.37 -19.04
C HIS A 185 -0.54 -11.46 -18.05
N PHE A 186 -1.63 -11.24 -17.33
CA PHE A 186 -2.12 -12.15 -16.28
C PHE A 186 -3.62 -12.43 -16.44
N PRO A 187 -4.02 -13.18 -17.48
CA PRO A 187 -5.43 -13.52 -17.73
C PRO A 187 -6.05 -14.22 -16.52
N GLY A 188 -7.19 -13.72 -16.04
CA GLY A 188 -7.88 -14.27 -14.88
C GLY A 188 -7.35 -13.77 -13.52
N ALA A 189 -6.36 -12.87 -13.49
CA ALA A 189 -5.93 -12.23 -12.27
C ALA A 189 -7.03 -11.34 -11.67
N GLU A 190 -7.06 -11.25 -10.34
CA GLU A 190 -7.91 -10.32 -9.61
C GLU A 190 -7.12 -9.03 -9.29
N LEU A 191 -7.77 -7.88 -9.36
CA LEU A 191 -7.21 -6.58 -8.97
C LEU A 191 -8.07 -5.95 -7.88
N LEU A 192 -7.50 -5.82 -6.69
CA LEU A 192 -8.13 -5.20 -5.53
C LEU A 192 -7.53 -3.80 -5.29
N PHE A 193 -8.35 -2.77 -5.27
CA PHE A 193 -7.88 -1.41 -4.98
C PHE A 193 -8.99 -0.56 -4.37
N ASP A 194 -8.61 0.55 -3.72
CA ASP A 194 -9.55 1.52 -3.19
C ASP A 194 -9.85 2.63 -4.22
N GLY A 195 -11.12 2.96 -4.36
CA GLY A 195 -11.57 4.06 -5.22
C GLY A 195 -11.84 5.32 -4.41
N TRP A 196 -11.40 6.47 -4.93
CA TRP A 196 -11.64 7.78 -4.35
C TRP A 196 -12.60 8.55 -5.20
N ARG A 197 -13.54 9.29 -4.57
CA ARG A 197 -14.44 10.19 -5.29
C ARG A 197 -13.73 11.54 -5.56
N PRO A 198 -14.08 12.26 -6.62
CA PRO A 198 -13.48 13.57 -6.92
C PRO A 198 -13.56 14.56 -5.76
N PHE A 199 -14.63 14.53 -4.98
CA PHE A 199 -14.76 15.35 -3.77
C PHE A 199 -13.71 14.98 -2.71
N GLU A 200 -13.43 13.69 -2.52
CA GLU A 200 -12.41 13.22 -1.57
C GLU A 200 -11.00 13.61 -2.02
N ILE A 201 -10.73 13.56 -3.36
CA ILE A 201 -9.50 14.08 -3.97
C ILE A 201 -9.35 15.57 -3.68
N TRP A 202 -10.39 16.36 -3.97
CA TRP A 202 -10.39 17.80 -3.71
C TRP A 202 -10.14 18.09 -2.22
N LEU A 203 -10.82 17.37 -1.32
CA LEU A 203 -10.67 17.52 0.12
C LEU A 203 -9.25 17.14 0.57
N GLY A 204 -8.72 16.01 0.10
CA GLY A 204 -7.36 15.56 0.37
C GLY A 204 -6.32 16.59 -0.06
N ASN A 205 -6.41 17.10 -1.30
CA ASN A 205 -5.52 18.16 -1.80
C ASN A 205 -5.64 19.47 -1.01
N ARG A 206 -6.84 19.80 -0.51
CA ARG A 206 -7.03 20.95 0.38
C ARG A 206 -6.35 20.76 1.74
N TYR A 207 -6.41 19.57 2.32
CA TYR A 207 -5.67 19.26 3.55
C TYR A 207 -4.15 19.30 3.34
N LEU A 208 -3.69 18.86 2.20
CA LEU A 208 -2.28 18.83 1.83
C LEU A 208 -1.76 20.17 1.27
N SER A 209 -2.62 21.20 1.13
CA SER A 209 -2.28 22.46 0.42
C SER A 209 -1.07 23.20 0.99
N ASN A 210 -0.79 23.06 2.28
CA ASN A 210 0.35 23.68 2.97
C ASN A 210 1.52 22.71 3.22
N SER A 211 1.51 21.54 2.57
CA SER A 211 2.55 20.53 2.68
C SER A 211 3.30 20.36 1.35
N PRO A 212 4.45 19.70 1.36
CA PRO A 212 5.16 19.32 0.13
C PRO A 212 4.33 18.44 -0.82
N TYR A 213 3.21 17.92 -0.36
CA TYR A 213 2.30 17.01 -1.07
C TYR A 213 1.10 17.73 -1.69
N ALA A 214 1.11 19.05 -1.77
CA ALA A 214 0.04 19.83 -2.38
C ALA A 214 -0.21 19.40 -3.83
N GLY A 215 -1.48 19.06 -4.16
CA GLY A 215 -1.87 18.62 -5.50
C GLY A 215 -1.38 17.22 -5.91
N LEU A 216 -0.93 16.41 -4.94
CA LEU A 216 -0.42 15.06 -5.21
C LEU A 216 -1.52 14.09 -5.66
N MET A 217 -2.75 14.25 -5.14
CA MET A 217 -3.88 13.39 -5.51
C MET A 217 -4.45 13.83 -6.87
N GLN A 218 -4.49 12.92 -7.85
CA GLN A 218 -4.79 13.25 -9.24
C GLN A 218 -6.06 12.58 -9.77
N TRP A 219 -6.39 11.37 -9.30
CA TRP A 219 -7.44 10.58 -9.92
C TRP A 219 -8.45 10.02 -8.93
N GLY A 220 -9.70 10.07 -9.33
CA GLY A 220 -10.81 9.47 -8.62
C GLY A 220 -11.91 8.99 -9.58
N PHE A 221 -12.76 8.09 -9.11
CA PHE A 221 -13.85 7.54 -9.89
C PHE A 221 -15.04 8.49 -9.94
N TRP A 222 -15.52 8.74 -11.16
CA TRP A 222 -16.86 9.26 -11.41
C TRP A 222 -17.82 8.07 -11.54
N HIS A 223 -18.80 7.98 -10.65
CA HIS A 223 -19.98 7.19 -10.95
C HIS A 223 -20.91 8.07 -11.79
N GLY A 224 -21.03 7.74 -13.08
CA GLY A 224 -22.10 8.28 -13.93
C GLY A 224 -23.46 7.72 -13.51
#